data_87e835ec7771a56cef1d9469b2127e14
#
_entry.id   87e835ec7771a56cef1d9469b2127e14
#
_cell.length_a   1.000
_cell.length_b   1.000
_cell.length_c   1.000
_cell.angle_alpha   90.00
_cell.angle_beta   90.00
_cell.angle_gamma   90.00
#
_symmetry.space_group_name_H-M   'P 1'
#
loop_
_entity.id
_entity.type
_entity.pdbx_description
1 polymer ?
#
loop_
_entity_poly.entity_id
_entity_poly.type
_entity_poly.pdbx_seq_one_letter_code
_entity_poly.pdbx_strand_id
1 'polypeptide(L)'
;MSRIVVLGAGESGAGAAVLAKVKGFDTFVSDMSAIKDKYKELLDKYGIAWEEGHHTEELILNADEVVKSPGIPNDAPLIMKLKEKGTPIISEIEFAGRYTDAKMVCITGSNGKTTTTSLIYHIFKSAGLNVGLAGNIGNSLALQVATEQHDYYVIELSSFQLDNMYNFRANIAVLMNITPDHLDRYDHCMQKYVDAKFRLTQKQTDRKSTRLNSSHQIIS
;
A
#
# COMPACT_ATOMS: atom_id res chain seq x y z
N MET A 1 -9.65 -22.35 6.29
CA MET A 1 -9.82 -20.89 6.16
C MET A 1 -8.42 -20.34 6.03
N SER A 2 -8.13 -19.57 5.00
CA SER A 2 -6.78 -19.01 4.82
C SER A 2 -6.53 -17.91 5.85
N ARG A 3 -5.28 -17.85 6.35
CA ARG A 3 -4.87 -16.96 7.41
C ARG A 3 -4.07 -15.78 6.87
N ILE A 4 -4.57 -14.57 7.12
CA ILE A 4 -3.89 -13.30 6.81
C ILE A 4 -3.37 -12.70 8.11
N VAL A 5 -2.08 -12.43 8.16
CA VAL A 5 -1.47 -11.64 9.24
C VAL A 5 -1.11 -10.26 8.72
N VAL A 6 -1.48 -9.24 9.48
CA VAL A 6 -1.17 -7.85 9.18
C VAL A 6 -0.08 -7.37 10.12
N LEU A 7 1.03 -6.90 9.59
CA LEU A 7 2.13 -6.33 10.35
C LEU A 7 2.08 -4.80 10.29
N GLY A 8 1.91 -4.20 11.47
CA GLY A 8 1.68 -2.77 11.66
C GLY A 8 0.19 -2.42 11.63
N ALA A 9 -0.29 -1.77 12.68
CA ALA A 9 -1.70 -1.44 12.91
C ALA A 9 -2.02 0.06 12.74
N GLY A 10 -1.28 0.73 11.86
CA GLY A 10 -1.62 2.08 11.41
C GLY A 10 -2.79 2.08 10.42
N GLU A 11 -3.01 3.21 9.74
CA GLU A 11 -4.12 3.41 8.79
C GLU A 11 -4.23 2.27 7.76
N SER A 12 -3.12 1.95 7.07
CA SER A 12 -3.09 0.90 6.05
C SER A 12 -3.31 -0.50 6.63
N GLY A 13 -2.70 -0.79 7.79
CA GLY A 13 -2.80 -2.11 8.40
C GLY A 13 -4.19 -2.38 8.96
N ALA A 14 -4.76 -1.44 9.71
CA ALA A 14 -6.12 -1.59 10.23
C ALA A 14 -7.13 -1.76 9.08
N GLY A 15 -6.99 -0.99 8.00
CA GLY A 15 -7.83 -1.13 6.82
C GLY A 15 -7.67 -2.48 6.12
N ALA A 16 -6.43 -2.97 5.95
CA ALA A 16 -6.18 -4.29 5.40
C ALA A 16 -6.80 -5.41 6.24
N ALA A 17 -6.71 -5.30 7.57
CA ALA A 17 -7.29 -6.26 8.48
C ALA A 17 -8.82 -6.31 8.37
N VAL A 18 -9.47 -5.14 8.30
CA VAL A 18 -10.93 -5.07 8.08
C VAL A 18 -11.31 -5.72 6.76
N LEU A 19 -10.61 -5.41 5.67
CA LEU A 19 -10.88 -6.03 4.37
C LEU A 19 -10.71 -7.56 4.43
N ALA A 20 -9.62 -8.04 5.02
CA ALA A 20 -9.38 -9.46 5.17
C ALA A 20 -10.52 -10.15 5.95
N LYS A 21 -10.96 -9.56 7.04
CA LYS A 21 -12.07 -10.07 7.85
C LYS A 21 -13.38 -10.09 7.07
N VAL A 22 -13.71 -9.01 6.36
CA VAL A 22 -14.93 -8.91 5.52
C VAL A 22 -14.92 -9.94 4.40
N LYS A 23 -13.73 -10.27 3.86
CA LYS A 23 -13.56 -11.33 2.84
C LYS A 23 -13.50 -12.75 3.42
N GLY A 24 -13.67 -12.91 4.72
CA GLY A 24 -13.79 -14.22 5.38
C GLY A 24 -12.46 -14.89 5.72
N PHE A 25 -11.36 -14.15 5.81
CA PHE A 25 -10.08 -14.69 6.25
C PHE A 25 -10.00 -14.80 7.79
N ASP A 26 -9.22 -15.77 8.27
CA ASP A 26 -8.71 -15.74 9.65
C ASP A 26 -7.66 -14.61 9.72
N THR A 27 -7.96 -13.57 10.50
CA THR A 27 -7.20 -12.32 10.47
C THR A 27 -6.60 -12.02 11.84
N PHE A 28 -5.30 -11.77 11.86
CA PHE A 28 -4.56 -11.36 13.06
C PHE A 28 -3.71 -10.12 12.75
N VAL A 29 -3.65 -9.17 13.68
CA VAL A 29 -2.84 -7.94 13.55
C VAL A 29 -1.78 -7.92 14.63
N SER A 30 -0.54 -7.60 14.27
CA SER A 30 0.58 -7.46 15.20
C SER A 30 1.35 -6.17 14.94
N ASP A 31 1.54 -5.37 15.99
CA ASP A 31 2.33 -4.13 15.95
C ASP A 31 3.38 -4.11 17.07
N MET A 32 4.63 -3.80 16.72
CA MET A 32 5.71 -3.64 17.71
C MET A 32 5.52 -2.41 18.60
N SER A 33 4.76 -1.42 18.14
CA SER A 33 4.45 -0.20 18.85
C SER A 33 3.04 -0.25 19.45
N ALA A 34 2.72 0.69 20.33
CA ALA A 34 1.35 0.88 20.81
C ALA A 34 0.42 1.28 19.65
N ILE A 35 -0.69 0.59 19.52
CA ILE A 35 -1.73 0.87 18.52
C ILE A 35 -2.56 2.06 19.01
N LYS A 36 -2.86 3.01 18.12
CA LYS A 36 -3.73 4.14 18.47
C LYS A 36 -5.15 3.66 18.75
N ASP A 37 -5.82 4.24 19.74
CA ASP A 37 -7.14 3.81 20.21
C ASP A 37 -8.17 3.71 19.08
N LYS A 38 -8.19 4.67 18.16
CA LYS A 38 -9.09 4.63 17.00
C LYS A 38 -8.95 3.37 16.13
N TYR A 39 -7.74 2.79 16.06
CA TYR A 39 -7.51 1.56 15.29
C TYR A 39 -7.85 0.32 16.12
N LYS A 40 -7.61 0.35 17.45
CA LYS A 40 -8.08 -0.71 18.36
C LYS A 40 -9.60 -0.83 18.30
N GLU A 41 -10.31 0.28 18.43
CA GLU A 41 -11.77 0.35 18.31
C GLU A 41 -12.27 -0.20 16.98
N LEU A 42 -11.56 0.12 15.88
CA LEU A 42 -11.88 -0.41 14.56
C LEU A 42 -11.67 -1.93 14.48
N LEU A 43 -10.54 -2.44 14.98
CA LEU A 43 -10.25 -3.87 15.00
C LEU A 43 -11.25 -4.65 15.87
N ASP A 44 -11.55 -4.13 17.05
CA ASP A 44 -12.51 -4.71 18.00
C ASP A 44 -13.93 -4.75 17.40
N LYS A 45 -14.35 -3.67 16.72
CA LYS A 45 -15.64 -3.60 16.03
C LYS A 45 -15.83 -4.73 15.02
N TYR A 46 -14.76 -5.16 14.35
CA TYR A 46 -14.80 -6.25 13.39
C TYR A 46 -14.42 -7.62 13.98
N GLY A 47 -14.18 -7.70 15.31
CA GLY A 47 -13.78 -8.92 15.98
C GLY A 47 -12.47 -9.49 15.45
N ILE A 48 -11.49 -8.61 15.23
CA ILE A 48 -10.15 -8.97 14.75
C ILE A 48 -9.22 -9.04 15.94
N ALA A 49 -8.56 -10.17 16.13
CA ALA A 49 -7.56 -10.33 17.19
C ALA A 49 -6.30 -9.53 16.85
N TRP A 50 -5.71 -8.89 17.86
CA TRP A 50 -4.52 -8.08 17.70
C TRP A 50 -3.60 -8.14 18.92
N GLU A 51 -2.33 -7.79 18.72
CA GLU A 51 -1.32 -7.58 19.77
C GLU A 51 -0.52 -6.31 19.48
N GLU A 52 0.04 -5.74 20.56
CA GLU A 52 0.88 -4.53 20.49
C GLU A 52 2.10 -4.61 21.42
N GLY A 53 3.15 -3.84 21.11
CA GLY A 53 4.38 -3.76 21.90
C GLY A 53 5.33 -4.95 21.74
N HIS A 54 4.95 -5.95 20.99
CA HIS A 54 5.74 -7.15 20.69
C HIS A 54 5.21 -7.87 19.45
N HIS A 55 5.95 -8.89 19.03
CA HIS A 55 5.52 -9.82 17.98
C HIS A 55 5.56 -11.25 18.52
N THR A 56 4.42 -11.93 18.57
CA THR A 56 4.35 -13.37 18.87
C THR A 56 4.62 -14.15 17.58
N GLU A 57 5.88 -14.55 17.38
CA GLU A 57 6.32 -15.17 16.12
C GLU A 57 5.48 -16.39 15.71
N GLU A 58 5.05 -17.22 16.65
CA GLU A 58 4.23 -18.41 16.39
C GLU A 58 2.87 -18.04 15.76
N LEU A 59 2.29 -16.90 16.13
CA LEU A 59 1.04 -16.40 15.58
C LEU A 59 1.23 -15.76 14.20
N ILE A 60 2.44 -15.29 13.90
CA ILE A 60 2.78 -14.59 12.65
C ILE A 60 3.31 -15.59 11.61
N LEU A 61 4.21 -16.49 12.02
CA LEU A 61 4.85 -17.42 11.09
C LEU A 61 3.90 -18.51 10.56
N ASN A 62 2.69 -18.67 11.11
CA ASN A 62 1.68 -19.58 10.58
C ASN A 62 0.74 -18.91 9.54
N ALA A 63 1.06 -17.69 9.10
CA ALA A 63 0.32 -16.99 8.06
C ALA A 63 0.46 -17.68 6.68
N ASP A 64 -0.64 -17.72 5.93
CA ASP A 64 -0.62 -18.07 4.51
C ASP A 64 -0.15 -16.89 3.65
N GLU A 65 -0.46 -15.66 4.07
CA GLU A 65 -0.01 -14.43 3.45
C GLU A 65 0.10 -13.32 4.51
N VAL A 66 1.06 -12.42 4.34
CA VAL A 66 1.28 -11.26 5.22
C VAL A 66 1.06 -9.97 4.48
N VAL A 67 0.21 -9.10 5.05
CA VAL A 67 0.09 -7.71 4.61
C VAL A 67 0.97 -6.83 5.51
N LYS A 68 1.99 -6.22 4.92
CA LYS A 68 3.02 -5.47 5.63
C LYS A 68 2.82 -3.96 5.50
N SER A 69 2.83 -3.25 6.63
CA SER A 69 2.88 -1.79 6.64
C SER A 69 4.15 -1.27 5.92
N PRO A 70 4.04 -0.20 5.12
CA PRO A 70 5.20 0.38 4.42
C PRO A 70 6.28 0.90 5.37
N GLY A 71 5.94 1.22 6.61
CA GLY A 71 6.90 1.64 7.64
C GLY A 71 7.88 0.55 8.07
N ILE A 72 7.51 -0.73 7.94
CA ILE A 72 8.37 -1.85 8.36
C ILE A 72 9.43 -2.13 7.28
N PRO A 73 10.73 -2.13 7.63
CA PRO A 73 11.80 -2.44 6.68
C PRO A 73 11.69 -3.86 6.10
N ASN A 74 12.13 -4.03 4.85
CA ASN A 74 12.11 -5.34 4.19
C ASN A 74 13.19 -6.31 4.69
N ASP A 75 14.16 -5.84 5.45
CA ASP A 75 15.24 -6.55 6.10
C ASP A 75 15.03 -6.75 7.62
N ALA A 76 13.88 -6.35 8.16
CA ALA A 76 13.54 -6.62 9.54
C ALA A 76 13.59 -8.13 9.84
N PRO A 77 14.11 -8.56 11.01
CA PRO A 77 14.35 -9.99 11.31
C PRO A 77 13.11 -10.88 11.08
N LEU A 78 11.94 -10.42 11.49
CA LEU A 78 10.69 -11.14 11.30
C LEU A 78 10.31 -11.27 9.80
N ILE A 79 10.55 -10.20 9.02
CA ILE A 79 10.32 -10.21 7.56
C ILE A 79 11.26 -11.18 6.87
N MET A 80 12.50 -11.27 7.32
CA MET A 80 13.47 -12.24 6.78
C MET A 80 13.02 -13.68 7.07
N LYS A 81 12.58 -13.99 8.29
CA LYS A 81 12.03 -15.32 8.64
C LYS A 81 10.82 -15.70 7.78
N LEU A 82 9.91 -14.76 7.52
CA LEU A 82 8.75 -14.98 6.64
C LEU A 82 9.18 -15.28 5.19
N LYS A 83 10.20 -14.55 4.68
CA LYS A 83 10.76 -14.79 3.35
C LYS A 83 11.45 -16.16 3.25
N GLU A 84 12.24 -16.54 4.26
CA GLU A 84 12.89 -17.86 4.33
C GLU A 84 11.86 -19.00 4.32
N LYS A 85 10.73 -18.80 4.97
CA LYS A 85 9.60 -19.73 4.96
C LYS A 85 8.84 -19.73 3.63
N GLY A 86 9.07 -18.77 2.74
CA GLY A 86 8.33 -18.62 1.49
C GLY A 86 6.93 -18.01 1.64
N THR A 87 6.62 -17.38 2.79
CA THR A 87 5.34 -16.73 3.01
C THR A 87 5.24 -15.46 2.14
N PRO A 88 4.21 -15.30 1.30
CA PRO A 88 4.00 -14.10 0.52
C PRO A 88 3.83 -12.86 1.42
N ILE A 89 4.57 -11.79 1.11
CA ILE A 89 4.49 -10.52 1.82
C ILE A 89 4.12 -9.43 0.82
N ILE A 90 2.97 -8.81 1.03
CA ILE A 90 2.40 -7.83 0.11
C ILE A 90 2.07 -6.51 0.82
N SER A 91 1.87 -5.46 0.04
CA SER A 91 1.35 -4.18 0.53
C SER A 91 -0.17 -4.21 0.67
N GLU A 92 -0.71 -3.29 1.46
CA GLU A 92 -2.16 -3.06 1.58
C GLU A 92 -2.79 -2.75 0.22
N ILE A 93 -2.10 -1.99 -0.64
CA ILE A 93 -2.56 -1.63 -1.99
C ILE A 93 -2.66 -2.86 -2.89
N GLU A 94 -1.65 -3.73 -2.86
CA GLU A 94 -1.67 -5.02 -3.57
C GLU A 94 -2.84 -5.88 -3.11
N PHE A 95 -3.07 -5.95 -1.80
CA PHE A 95 -4.15 -6.73 -1.21
C PHE A 95 -5.51 -6.16 -1.62
N ALA A 96 -5.74 -4.86 -1.43
CA ALA A 96 -7.00 -4.20 -1.74
C ALA A 96 -7.37 -4.26 -3.23
N GLY A 97 -6.38 -4.11 -4.11
CA GLY A 97 -6.59 -4.15 -5.55
C GLY A 97 -7.18 -5.46 -6.09
N ARG A 98 -7.11 -6.53 -5.32
CA ARG A 98 -7.71 -7.84 -5.68
C ARG A 98 -9.24 -7.89 -5.50
N TYR A 99 -9.80 -6.93 -4.76
CA TYR A 99 -11.20 -6.96 -4.30
C TYR A 99 -12.04 -5.79 -4.80
N THR A 100 -11.56 -5.08 -5.80
CA THR A 100 -12.30 -3.98 -6.43
C THR A 100 -12.07 -3.97 -7.94
N ASP A 101 -13.12 -3.67 -8.70
CA ASP A 101 -13.09 -3.46 -10.14
C ASP A 101 -13.03 -1.96 -10.50
N ALA A 102 -12.95 -1.08 -9.50
CA ALA A 102 -12.86 0.36 -9.69
C ALA A 102 -11.64 0.75 -10.53
N LYS A 103 -11.78 1.77 -11.36
CA LYS A 103 -10.66 2.30 -12.15
C LYS A 103 -9.73 3.11 -11.28
N MET A 104 -8.44 2.81 -11.33
CA MET A 104 -7.42 3.39 -10.47
C MET A 104 -6.47 4.30 -11.23
N VAL A 105 -6.38 5.56 -10.80
CA VAL A 105 -5.37 6.53 -11.20
C VAL A 105 -4.34 6.59 -10.08
N CYS A 106 -3.13 6.10 -10.34
CA CYS A 106 -2.08 5.97 -9.33
C CYS A 106 -0.93 6.92 -9.63
N ILE A 107 -0.54 7.69 -8.63
CA ILE A 107 0.47 8.75 -8.74
C ILE A 107 1.65 8.43 -7.82
N THR A 108 2.86 8.41 -8.37
CA THR A 108 4.11 8.34 -7.61
C THR A 108 5.13 9.36 -8.11
N GLY A 109 6.22 9.50 -7.40
CA GLY A 109 7.31 10.44 -7.69
C GLY A 109 8.02 10.87 -6.41
N SER A 110 9.10 11.62 -6.51
CA SER A 110 9.76 12.22 -5.34
C SER A 110 8.94 13.42 -4.86
N ASN A 111 8.60 14.34 -5.74
CA ASN A 111 7.94 15.61 -5.41
C ASN A 111 6.63 15.77 -6.21
N GLY A 112 5.69 16.55 -5.65
CA GLY A 112 4.45 16.94 -6.31
C GLY A 112 3.32 15.90 -6.27
N LYS A 113 3.53 14.72 -5.68
CA LYS A 113 2.52 13.67 -5.57
C LYS A 113 1.21 14.17 -4.98
N THR A 114 1.27 14.70 -3.78
CA THR A 114 0.08 15.13 -3.02
C THR A 114 -0.74 16.18 -3.75
N THR A 115 -0.07 17.19 -4.33
CA THR A 115 -0.76 18.24 -5.09
C THR A 115 -1.45 17.65 -6.33
N THR A 116 -0.75 16.83 -7.08
CA THR A 116 -1.30 16.21 -8.30
C THR A 116 -2.44 15.25 -7.99
N THR A 117 -2.28 14.40 -6.98
CA THR A 117 -3.32 13.46 -6.53
C THR A 117 -4.57 14.20 -6.06
N SER A 118 -4.40 15.23 -5.23
CA SER A 118 -5.52 16.07 -4.75
C SER A 118 -6.21 16.82 -5.88
N LEU A 119 -5.47 17.33 -6.88
CA LEU A 119 -6.03 18.00 -8.03
C LEU A 119 -6.85 17.04 -8.91
N ILE A 120 -6.33 15.87 -9.22
CA ILE A 120 -7.05 14.86 -10.00
C ILE A 120 -8.32 14.41 -9.26
N TYR A 121 -8.21 14.14 -7.95
CA TYR A 121 -9.37 13.82 -7.12
C TYR A 121 -10.41 14.95 -7.16
N HIS A 122 -9.99 16.20 -7.00
CA HIS A 122 -10.88 17.36 -7.06
C HIS A 122 -11.61 17.46 -8.42
N ILE A 123 -10.90 17.26 -9.52
CA ILE A 123 -11.49 17.27 -10.87
C ILE A 123 -12.55 16.18 -11.01
N PHE A 124 -12.25 14.96 -10.59
CA PHE A 124 -13.20 13.84 -10.65
C PHE A 124 -14.44 14.12 -9.79
N LYS A 125 -14.22 14.60 -8.56
CA LYS A 125 -15.30 14.95 -7.64
C LYS A 125 -16.19 16.08 -8.18
N SER A 126 -15.57 17.13 -8.77
CA SER A 126 -16.30 18.25 -9.38
C SER A 126 -17.07 17.85 -10.63
N ALA A 127 -16.63 16.81 -11.34
CA ALA A 127 -17.35 16.21 -12.45
C ALA A 127 -18.49 15.28 -12.02
N GLY A 128 -18.77 15.16 -10.71
CA GLY A 128 -19.83 14.31 -10.17
C GLY A 128 -19.52 12.82 -10.17
N LEU A 129 -18.26 12.42 -10.38
CA LEU A 129 -17.88 11.01 -10.37
C LEU A 129 -17.83 10.46 -8.94
N ASN A 130 -18.22 9.19 -8.79
CA ASN A 130 -18.08 8.46 -7.53
C ASN A 130 -16.62 8.02 -7.36
N VAL A 131 -15.82 8.83 -6.69
CA VAL A 131 -14.37 8.67 -6.57
C VAL A 131 -13.90 8.68 -5.12
N GLY A 132 -13.03 7.71 -4.77
CA GLY A 132 -12.30 7.64 -3.51
C GLY A 132 -10.89 8.21 -3.63
N LEU A 133 -10.39 8.78 -2.54
CA LEU A 133 -9.00 9.23 -2.39
C LEU A 133 -8.29 8.30 -1.42
N ALA A 134 -7.19 7.69 -1.83
CA ALA A 134 -6.54 6.66 -1.05
C ALA A 134 -5.00 6.65 -1.18
N GLY A 135 -4.36 5.82 -0.37
CA GLY A 135 -2.93 5.57 -0.40
C GLY A 135 -2.14 6.32 0.67
N ASN A 136 -1.09 7.02 0.29
CA ASN A 136 -0.25 7.80 1.22
C ASN A 136 -0.96 9.06 1.76
N ILE A 137 -2.04 9.47 1.12
CA ILE A 137 -2.99 10.51 1.54
C ILE A 137 -4.42 9.96 1.45
N GLY A 138 -5.36 10.60 2.10
CA GLY A 138 -6.74 10.10 2.19
C GLY A 138 -6.87 8.97 3.20
N ASN A 139 -7.77 8.05 2.94
CA ASN A 139 -8.00 6.87 3.78
C ASN A 139 -7.32 5.63 3.18
N SER A 140 -7.18 4.57 4.00
CA SER A 140 -6.75 3.26 3.51
C SER A 140 -7.61 2.80 2.32
N LEU A 141 -6.97 2.36 1.22
CA LEU A 141 -7.67 1.78 0.09
C LEU A 141 -8.45 0.53 0.51
N ALA A 142 -7.82 -0.32 1.33
CA ALA A 142 -8.44 -1.55 1.81
C ALA A 142 -9.68 -1.27 2.67
N LEU A 143 -9.64 -0.25 3.54
CA LEU A 143 -10.80 0.12 4.33
C LEU A 143 -11.95 0.60 3.44
N GLN A 144 -11.68 1.48 2.47
CA GLN A 144 -12.69 1.94 1.54
C GLN A 144 -13.28 0.78 0.72
N VAL A 145 -12.44 -0.12 0.20
CA VAL A 145 -12.90 -1.32 -0.53
C VAL A 145 -13.77 -2.25 0.33
N ALA A 146 -13.52 -2.28 1.64
CA ALA A 146 -14.30 -3.09 2.58
C ALA A 146 -15.65 -2.47 2.95
N THR A 147 -15.73 -1.12 2.99
CA THR A 147 -16.86 -0.39 3.62
C THR A 147 -17.60 0.56 2.69
N GLU A 148 -17.02 0.89 1.55
CA GLU A 148 -17.55 1.84 0.58
C GLU A 148 -17.55 1.22 -0.83
N GLN A 149 -18.26 1.85 -1.75
CA GLN A 149 -18.27 1.43 -3.14
C GLN A 149 -17.99 2.64 -4.04
N HIS A 150 -16.83 2.62 -4.70
CA HIS A 150 -16.41 3.65 -5.64
C HIS A 150 -16.20 3.08 -7.04
N ASP A 151 -16.46 3.91 -8.07
CA ASP A 151 -16.19 3.57 -9.47
C ASP A 151 -14.75 3.91 -9.86
N TYR A 152 -14.15 4.86 -9.12
CA TYR A 152 -12.79 5.35 -9.34
C TYR A 152 -12.05 5.51 -8.02
N TYR A 153 -10.75 5.30 -8.06
CA TYR A 153 -9.82 5.69 -6.99
C TYR A 153 -8.68 6.54 -7.57
N VAL A 154 -8.36 7.62 -6.88
CA VAL A 154 -7.12 8.37 -7.08
C VAL A 154 -6.20 8.06 -5.92
N ILE A 155 -5.03 7.48 -6.22
CA ILE A 155 -4.18 6.84 -5.22
C ILE A 155 -2.79 7.46 -5.27
N GLU A 156 -2.36 8.04 -4.15
CA GLU A 156 -0.96 8.45 -3.96
C GLU A 156 -0.14 7.25 -3.48
N LEU A 157 0.98 6.97 -4.14
CA LEU A 157 1.86 5.86 -3.79
C LEU A 157 3.28 6.33 -3.45
N SER A 158 3.73 6.01 -2.24
CA SER A 158 5.14 6.11 -1.85
C SER A 158 5.95 4.96 -2.44
N SER A 159 7.28 5.13 -2.51
CA SER A 159 8.17 4.04 -2.93
C SER A 159 8.05 2.81 -2.01
N PHE A 160 7.86 3.02 -0.72
CA PHE A 160 7.72 1.94 0.27
C PHE A 160 6.45 1.09 0.09
N GLN A 161 5.35 1.71 -0.36
CA GLN A 161 4.14 0.96 -0.71
C GLN A 161 4.34 0.14 -1.99
N LEU A 162 5.10 0.67 -2.95
CA LEU A 162 5.43 0.01 -4.21
C LEU A 162 6.36 -1.20 -4.03
N ASP A 163 7.22 -1.23 -3.01
CA ASP A 163 8.19 -2.31 -2.78
C ASP A 163 7.54 -3.69 -2.64
N ASN A 164 6.33 -3.77 -2.12
CA ASN A 164 5.58 -5.02 -1.93
C ASN A 164 4.33 -5.09 -2.83
N MET A 165 4.44 -4.53 -4.05
CA MET A 165 3.44 -4.66 -5.10
C MET A 165 3.99 -5.53 -6.23
N TYR A 166 3.25 -6.58 -6.61
CA TYR A 166 3.71 -7.60 -7.57
C TYR A 166 2.76 -7.77 -8.75
N ASN A 167 1.46 -7.83 -8.50
CA ASN A 167 0.42 -8.10 -9.49
C ASN A 167 -0.56 -6.95 -9.67
N PHE A 168 -0.51 -5.96 -8.78
CA PHE A 168 -1.36 -4.78 -8.85
C PHE A 168 -1.19 -4.06 -10.19
N ARG A 169 -2.31 -3.63 -10.76
CA ARG A 169 -2.36 -2.92 -12.02
C ARG A 169 -3.16 -1.64 -11.88
N ALA A 170 -2.50 -0.50 -12.06
CA ALA A 170 -3.17 0.78 -12.23
C ALA A 170 -3.80 0.88 -13.63
N ASN A 171 -4.99 1.49 -13.76
CA ASN A 171 -5.55 1.83 -15.07
C ASN A 171 -4.77 2.98 -15.70
N ILE A 172 -4.39 3.96 -14.87
CA ILE A 172 -3.51 5.07 -15.25
C ILE A 172 -2.39 5.15 -14.21
N ALA A 173 -1.14 5.06 -14.65
CA ALA A 173 0.04 5.20 -13.82
C ALA A 173 0.76 6.51 -14.16
N VAL A 174 0.93 7.37 -13.16
CA VAL A 174 1.62 8.66 -13.29
C VAL A 174 2.91 8.62 -12.48
N LEU A 175 4.04 8.72 -13.15
CA LEU A 175 5.36 8.92 -12.55
C LEU A 175 5.77 10.37 -12.77
N MET A 176 5.74 11.19 -11.72
CA MET A 176 5.97 12.64 -11.78
C MET A 176 7.44 12.97 -12.06
N ASN A 177 8.29 12.56 -11.16
CA ASN A 177 9.74 12.81 -11.19
C ASN A 177 10.45 11.83 -10.26
N ILE A 178 11.77 11.71 -10.46
CA ILE A 178 12.63 10.95 -9.56
C ILE A 178 13.85 11.81 -9.25
N THR A 179 13.97 12.23 -8.01
CA THR A 179 15.14 12.91 -7.43
C THR A 179 15.56 12.18 -6.17
N PRO A 180 16.82 12.22 -5.75
CA PRO A 180 17.28 11.51 -4.55
C PRO A 180 16.42 11.84 -3.33
N ASP A 181 15.86 10.80 -2.72
CA ASP A 181 15.03 10.90 -1.52
C ASP A 181 14.98 9.54 -0.82
N HIS A 182 14.97 9.51 0.50
CA HIS A 182 14.90 8.27 1.30
C HIS A 182 15.92 7.19 0.91
N LEU A 183 17.11 7.55 0.44
CA LEU A 183 18.10 6.59 -0.05
C LEU A 183 18.63 5.67 1.05
N ASP A 184 18.53 6.07 2.32
CA ASP A 184 18.79 5.24 3.49
C ASP A 184 18.02 3.90 3.48
N ARG A 185 16.81 3.90 2.93
CA ARG A 185 15.95 2.70 2.79
C ARG A 185 16.31 1.86 1.55
N TYR A 186 17.19 2.33 0.69
CA TYR A 186 17.59 1.72 -0.58
C TYR A 186 19.11 1.51 -0.67
N ASP A 187 19.77 1.26 0.48
CA ASP A 187 21.22 1.04 0.58
C ASP A 187 22.04 2.17 -0.05
N HIS A 188 21.55 3.40 0.05
CA HIS A 188 22.11 4.60 -0.61
C HIS A 188 22.25 4.45 -2.14
N CYS A 189 21.50 3.52 -2.75
CA CYS A 189 21.56 3.23 -4.17
C CYS A 189 20.35 3.86 -4.91
N MET A 190 20.63 4.88 -5.72
CA MET A 190 19.60 5.58 -6.49
C MET A 190 18.82 4.64 -7.43
N GLN A 191 19.49 3.65 -8.02
CA GLN A 191 18.85 2.69 -8.93
C GLN A 191 17.76 1.87 -8.23
N LYS A 192 17.99 1.42 -7.00
CA LYS A 192 16.99 0.69 -6.21
C LYS A 192 15.74 1.54 -5.95
N TYR A 193 15.92 2.83 -5.66
CA TYR A 193 14.82 3.77 -5.51
C TYR A 193 14.05 4.01 -6.81
N VAL A 194 14.76 4.13 -7.93
CA VAL A 194 14.18 4.21 -9.29
C VAL A 194 13.35 2.96 -9.57
N ASP A 195 13.92 1.77 -9.36
CA ASP A 195 13.26 0.50 -9.61
C ASP A 195 11.98 0.33 -8.76
N ALA A 196 12.03 0.75 -7.50
CA ALA A 196 10.85 0.77 -6.63
C ALA A 196 9.70 1.60 -7.23
N LYS A 197 9.98 2.82 -7.72
CA LYS A 197 8.96 3.67 -8.34
C LYS A 197 8.45 3.12 -9.67
N PHE A 198 9.29 2.49 -10.47
CA PHE A 198 8.88 1.88 -11.73
C PHE A 198 7.99 0.65 -11.55
N ARG A 199 7.91 0.05 -10.36
CA ARG A 199 6.95 -1.04 -10.09
C ARG A 199 5.51 -0.65 -10.43
N LEU A 200 5.16 0.62 -10.29
CA LEU A 200 3.84 1.12 -10.66
C LEU A 200 3.47 0.81 -12.13
N THR A 201 4.46 0.73 -13.01
CA THR A 201 4.25 0.54 -14.45
C THR A 201 4.45 -0.90 -14.93
N GLN A 202 4.88 -1.83 -14.07
CA GLN A 202 5.28 -3.19 -14.47
C GLN A 202 4.16 -4.01 -15.11
N LYS A 203 2.91 -3.78 -14.72
CA LYS A 203 1.75 -4.54 -15.21
C LYS A 203 0.89 -3.76 -16.20
N GLN A 204 1.39 -2.65 -16.73
CA GLN A 204 0.70 -1.89 -17.77
C GLN A 204 0.70 -2.67 -19.09
N THR A 205 -0.50 -2.95 -19.65
CA THR A 205 -0.65 -3.69 -20.92
C THR A 205 -0.54 -2.78 -22.14
N ASP A 206 -0.95 -1.51 -22.00
CA ASP A 206 -0.76 -0.45 -22.98
C ASP A 206 0.22 0.57 -22.42
N ARG A 207 1.20 1.01 -23.20
CA ARG A 207 2.19 2.02 -22.80
C ARG A 207 1.58 3.43 -22.66
N LYS A 208 0.44 3.56 -22.03
CA LYS A 208 -0.13 4.85 -21.62
C LYS A 208 0.44 5.28 -20.27
N SER A 209 1.76 5.22 -20.12
CA SER A 209 2.45 5.88 -19.04
C SER A 209 2.71 7.33 -19.45
N THR A 210 2.02 8.26 -18.85
CA THR A 210 2.31 9.68 -19.06
C THR A 210 3.50 10.04 -18.18
N ARG A 211 4.68 10.18 -18.77
CA ARG A 211 5.79 10.88 -18.15
C ARG A 211 5.50 12.37 -18.25
N LEU A 212 5.21 13.03 -17.14
CA LEU A 212 5.30 14.48 -17.09
C LEU A 212 6.79 14.83 -17.13
N ASN A 213 7.23 15.31 -18.28
CA ASN A 213 8.60 15.73 -18.54
C ASN A 213 8.85 17.04 -17.78
N SER A 214 9.30 16.98 -16.52
CA SER A 214 10.03 18.08 -15.95
C SER A 214 11.46 17.96 -16.48
N SER A 215 11.90 18.98 -17.22
CA SER A 215 13.24 19.11 -17.80
C SER A 215 14.32 19.12 -16.73
N HIS A 216 14.71 17.96 -16.26
CA HIS A 216 15.95 17.75 -15.54
C HIS A 216 16.61 16.51 -16.12
N GLN A 217 17.68 16.77 -16.86
CA GLN A 217 18.63 15.81 -17.37
C GLN A 217 19.01 14.83 -16.28
N ILE A 218 18.82 13.54 -16.54
CA ILE A 218 19.59 12.51 -15.86
C ILE A 218 21.00 12.70 -16.38
N ILE A 219 21.85 13.33 -15.58
CA ILE A 219 23.28 13.37 -15.87
C ILE A 219 23.80 11.97 -15.57
N SER A 220 24.31 11.37 -16.62
CA SER A 220 25.06 10.10 -16.64
C SER A 220 26.27 10.11 -15.70
#